data_e130e07b36f1c70056bb88e8a5ea6a6c
#
_entry.id   e130e07b36f1c70056bb88e8a5ea6a6c
#
_cell.length_a   1.000
_cell.length_b   1.000
_cell.length_c   1.000
_cell.angle_alpha   90.00
_cell.angle_beta   90.00
_cell.angle_gamma   90.00
#
_symmetry.space_group_name_H-M   'P 1'
#
loop_
_entity.id
_entity.type
_entity.pdbx_description
1 polymer ?
#
loop_
_entity_poly.entity_id
_entity_poly.type
_entity_poly.pdbx_seq_one_letter_code
_entity_poly.pdbx_strand_id
1 'polypeptide(L)'
;MKKFKYIIYLGLFAAVLSACKKDLLNKIPQDSISSETFWKTSNDAFLAVNACYMDISGDAYQSYYDAYADNAYAQYPWESIATVVSSGDVNLTVDFGWEAGYKAIRKFNYLLENIDKTPEDKNLLERYKAEVRFLRAYQYLNMILLVGDVPLVTKTLPFGEELPRTKETEVLSFVVKELSDVGAVLPVSYAGGKKMEKGRITKGAALALKARAHLYYKQWAEAAAAAKEVKALGYSLFKVTAETNAQDLKDDYSKWVDFADAVAEKKFRLGLRSYEKLFYAENEGNSEVILERQYTPEKDTHGLNTLMLPAQVGGWASISPTQPLVDDYWMSNGQDHVPVAVATRAAWYNAKDPKYLDEYKNRDPRFYASIEFDGNPWNLLVNGYSYNWGVNESASKTGYGFRKMVDPNEQREYKAFNNAILIRYAEVLLTLAEAQNELSGPNSEVYEALDEIRTRVGMPVVDRVVYNSQDKVRLLIRKERRIELAGEGHRYFDIRRWGIAPAVMKDLVDIKNSSVQKRSWNAKLIKLPVPQAAVDKNSKLNPNNPGY
;
A
#
# COMPACT_ATOMS: atom_id res chain seq x y z
N MET A 1 -32.06 -73.98 -31.55
CA MET A 1 -31.67 -73.21 -30.31
C MET A 1 -30.37 -72.40 -30.48
N LYS A 2 -29.35 -72.85 -31.20
CA LYS A 2 -28.08 -72.09 -31.30
C LYS A 2 -28.20 -70.78 -32.11
N LYS A 3 -29.01 -70.72 -33.20
CA LYS A 3 -29.19 -69.49 -34.03
C LYS A 3 -29.93 -68.39 -33.33
N PHE A 4 -30.82 -68.68 -32.37
CA PHE A 4 -31.58 -67.70 -31.61
C PHE A 4 -30.72 -66.97 -30.57
N LYS A 5 -29.68 -67.61 -30.02
CA LYS A 5 -28.74 -66.99 -29.08
C LYS A 5 -27.86 -65.92 -29.77
N TYR A 6 -27.48 -66.12 -31.03
CA TYR A 6 -26.67 -65.14 -31.78
C TYR A 6 -27.46 -63.88 -32.14
N ILE A 7 -28.76 -64.02 -32.39
CA ILE A 7 -29.63 -62.85 -32.69
C ILE A 7 -29.82 -62.00 -31.41
N ILE A 8 -29.92 -62.62 -30.23
CA ILE A 8 -30.00 -61.94 -28.96
C ILE A 8 -28.69 -61.19 -28.65
N TYR A 9 -27.52 -61.82 -28.87
CA TYR A 9 -26.23 -61.19 -28.64
C TYR A 9 -25.98 -60.05 -29.66
N LEU A 10 -26.42 -60.16 -30.93
CA LEU A 10 -26.31 -59.10 -31.91
C LEU A 10 -27.23 -57.91 -31.57
N GLY A 11 -28.44 -58.16 -31.06
CA GLY A 11 -29.36 -57.14 -30.57
C GLY A 11 -28.86 -56.42 -29.33
N LEU A 12 -28.24 -57.14 -28.37
CA LEU A 12 -27.60 -56.52 -27.19
C LEU A 12 -26.39 -55.66 -27.58
N PHE A 13 -25.57 -56.09 -28.57
CA PHE A 13 -24.41 -55.37 -29.02
C PHE A 13 -24.81 -54.08 -29.80
N ALA A 14 -25.88 -54.12 -30.57
CA ALA A 14 -26.43 -52.95 -31.25
C ALA A 14 -27.07 -51.95 -30.28
N ALA A 15 -27.65 -52.38 -29.19
CA ALA A 15 -28.21 -51.53 -28.13
C ALA A 15 -27.13 -50.78 -27.31
N VAL A 16 -25.92 -51.34 -27.17
CA VAL A 16 -24.78 -50.70 -26.48
C VAL A 16 -24.16 -49.59 -27.35
N LEU A 17 -24.21 -49.70 -28.70
CA LEU A 17 -23.68 -48.69 -29.61
C LEU A 17 -24.56 -47.43 -29.74
N SER A 18 -25.83 -47.50 -29.37
CA SER A 18 -26.75 -46.33 -29.38
C SER A 18 -26.80 -45.54 -28.08
N ALA A 19 -26.04 -45.97 -27.05
CA ALA A 19 -26.04 -45.30 -25.71
C ALA A 19 -25.01 -44.18 -25.55
N CYS A 20 -24.15 -43.95 -26.56
CA CYS A 20 -23.25 -42.78 -26.53
C CYS A 20 -23.98 -41.54 -27.03
N LYS A 21 -24.81 -40.92 -26.20
CA LYS A 21 -25.17 -39.52 -26.40
C LYS A 21 -23.92 -38.66 -26.16
N LYS A 22 -23.50 -37.89 -27.15
CA LYS A 22 -22.39 -36.90 -27.08
C LYS A 22 -22.54 -35.89 -25.90
N ASP A 23 -23.76 -35.76 -25.35
CA ASP A 23 -24.08 -34.86 -24.27
C ASP A 23 -23.61 -35.31 -22.89
N LEU A 24 -23.17 -36.58 -22.70
CA LEU A 24 -22.71 -37.06 -21.39
C LEU A 24 -21.32 -36.53 -20.99
N LEU A 25 -20.50 -36.23 -22.03
CA LEU A 25 -19.16 -35.65 -21.84
C LEU A 25 -19.15 -34.12 -21.80
N ASN A 26 -20.24 -33.48 -22.19
CA ASN A 26 -20.41 -32.03 -22.18
C ASN A 26 -21.36 -31.56 -21.07
N LYS A 27 -21.47 -32.26 -19.96
CA LYS A 27 -22.19 -31.73 -18.80
C LYS A 27 -21.36 -30.60 -18.20
N ILE A 28 -21.89 -29.38 -18.32
CA ILE A 28 -21.42 -28.24 -17.58
C ILE A 28 -21.51 -28.61 -16.08
N PRO A 29 -20.42 -28.59 -15.31
CA PRO A 29 -20.49 -28.84 -13.87
C PRO A 29 -21.54 -27.93 -13.27
N GLN A 30 -22.50 -28.48 -12.52
CA GLN A 30 -23.60 -27.69 -11.92
C GLN A 30 -23.12 -26.85 -10.73
N ASP A 31 -21.91 -27.13 -10.24
CA ASP A 31 -21.21 -26.52 -9.11
C ASP A 31 -20.09 -25.56 -9.53
N SER A 32 -19.87 -25.37 -10.85
CA SER A 32 -18.93 -24.38 -11.38
C SER A 32 -19.61 -23.48 -12.42
N ILE A 33 -19.34 -22.19 -12.32
CA ILE A 33 -19.81 -21.17 -13.28
C ILE A 33 -19.05 -21.39 -14.59
N SER A 34 -19.73 -21.89 -15.64
CA SER A 34 -19.15 -22.02 -16.97
C SER A 34 -19.27 -20.70 -17.75
N SER A 35 -18.33 -20.43 -18.65
CA SER A 35 -18.36 -19.26 -19.53
C SER A 35 -19.61 -19.18 -20.42
N GLU A 36 -20.28 -20.31 -20.68
CA GLU A 36 -21.49 -20.40 -21.50
C GLU A 36 -22.76 -20.04 -20.71
N THR A 37 -22.76 -20.22 -19.40
CA THR A 37 -23.90 -19.95 -18.53
C THR A 37 -23.80 -18.63 -17.76
N PHE A 38 -22.61 -18.07 -17.66
CA PHE A 38 -22.36 -16.74 -17.10
C PHE A 38 -22.69 -15.64 -18.15
N TRP A 39 -22.76 -14.40 -17.80
CA TRP A 39 -23.06 -13.24 -18.66
C TRP A 39 -24.52 -13.18 -19.15
N LYS A 40 -25.47 -13.69 -18.38
CA LYS A 40 -26.91 -13.74 -18.75
C LYS A 40 -27.76 -12.72 -18.04
N THR A 41 -27.29 -12.20 -16.92
CA THR A 41 -28.03 -11.26 -16.08
C THR A 41 -27.20 -10.03 -15.74
N SER A 42 -27.86 -8.91 -15.41
CA SER A 42 -27.19 -7.71 -14.88
C SER A 42 -26.35 -8.01 -13.64
N ASN A 43 -26.83 -8.95 -12.79
CA ASN A 43 -26.10 -9.36 -11.60
C ASN A 43 -24.76 -10.05 -11.93
N ASP A 44 -24.65 -10.73 -13.06
CA ASP A 44 -23.39 -11.38 -13.48
C ASP A 44 -22.31 -10.33 -13.75
N ALA A 45 -22.66 -9.23 -14.43
CA ALA A 45 -21.73 -8.12 -14.63
C ALA A 45 -21.27 -7.52 -13.30
N PHE A 46 -22.18 -7.26 -12.38
CA PHE A 46 -21.90 -6.73 -11.06
C PHE A 46 -20.95 -7.63 -10.25
N LEU A 47 -21.25 -8.94 -10.21
CA LEU A 47 -20.42 -9.92 -9.49
C LEU A 47 -19.02 -10.06 -10.09
N ALA A 48 -18.92 -10.09 -11.44
CA ALA A 48 -17.65 -10.19 -12.12
C ALA A 48 -16.75 -8.97 -11.84
N VAL A 49 -17.32 -7.76 -11.87
CA VAL A 49 -16.57 -6.54 -11.54
C VAL A 49 -16.11 -6.55 -10.09
N ASN A 50 -16.99 -6.92 -9.15
CA ASN A 50 -16.62 -7.02 -7.73
C ASN A 50 -15.50 -8.05 -7.50
N ALA A 51 -15.51 -9.18 -8.22
CA ALA A 51 -14.44 -10.16 -8.15
C ALA A 51 -13.07 -9.60 -8.61
N CYS A 52 -13.06 -8.58 -9.48
CA CYS A 52 -11.82 -7.92 -9.90
C CYS A 52 -11.23 -7.02 -8.80
N TYR A 53 -12.05 -6.43 -7.94
CA TYR A 53 -11.58 -5.64 -6.80
C TYR A 53 -10.82 -6.47 -5.76
N MET A 54 -11.07 -7.78 -5.68
CA MET A 54 -10.35 -8.69 -4.77
C MET A 54 -8.86 -8.84 -5.12
N ASP A 55 -8.44 -8.43 -6.32
CA ASP A 55 -7.02 -8.48 -6.73
C ASP A 55 -6.22 -7.23 -6.30
N ILE A 56 -6.84 -6.27 -5.63
CA ILE A 56 -6.13 -5.15 -5.03
C ILE A 56 -5.51 -5.64 -3.72
N SER A 57 -4.19 -5.49 -3.60
CA SER A 57 -3.46 -5.79 -2.36
C SER A 57 -3.86 -4.82 -1.24
N GLY A 58 -3.92 -5.33 -0.01
CA GLY A 58 -4.28 -4.54 1.16
C GLY A 58 -3.09 -3.91 1.89
N ASP A 59 -3.39 -3.33 3.03
CA ASP A 59 -2.50 -2.55 3.89
C ASP A 59 -1.29 -3.32 4.44
N ALA A 60 -1.51 -4.51 4.99
CA ALA A 60 -0.43 -5.35 5.52
C ALA A 60 0.63 -5.62 4.44
N TYR A 61 0.19 -5.91 3.21
CA TYR A 61 1.09 -6.13 2.09
C TYR A 61 1.88 -4.84 1.74
N GLN A 62 1.22 -3.69 1.77
CA GLN A 62 1.88 -2.40 1.52
C GLN A 62 2.90 -2.05 2.60
N SER A 63 2.58 -2.30 3.88
CA SER A 63 3.49 -2.03 4.99
C SER A 63 4.80 -2.83 4.90
N TYR A 64 4.77 -4.02 4.32
CA TYR A 64 5.98 -4.78 4.05
C TYR A 64 6.93 -4.10 3.04
N TYR A 65 6.43 -3.25 2.11
CA TYR A 65 7.33 -2.47 1.24
C TYR A 65 8.19 -1.46 2.01
N ASP A 66 7.73 -0.96 3.17
CA ASP A 66 8.58 -0.13 4.03
C ASP A 66 9.72 -0.96 4.66
N ALA A 67 9.50 -2.27 4.87
CA ALA A 67 10.54 -3.18 5.33
C ALA A 67 11.49 -3.67 4.20
N TYR A 68 11.18 -3.41 2.92
CA TYR A 68 12.15 -3.54 1.82
C TYR A 68 13.17 -2.41 1.85
N ALA A 69 12.89 -1.33 2.59
CA ALA A 69 13.68 -0.12 2.70
C ALA A 69 14.16 0.13 4.13
N ASP A 70 14.61 1.35 4.39
CA ASP A 70 15.18 1.79 5.66
C ASP A 70 14.16 2.27 6.70
N ASN A 71 12.85 2.22 6.40
CA ASN A 71 11.79 2.63 7.32
C ASN A 71 11.44 1.54 8.36
N ALA A 72 11.47 0.27 7.93
CA ALA A 72 11.01 -0.82 8.77
C ALA A 72 11.90 -2.06 8.69
N TYR A 73 11.63 -2.98 9.59
CA TYR A 73 12.20 -4.33 9.63
C TYR A 73 11.06 -5.35 9.75
N ALA A 74 11.07 -6.37 8.89
CA ALA A 74 10.19 -7.52 8.97
C ALA A 74 10.94 -8.68 9.64
N GLN A 75 10.46 -9.15 10.80
CA GLN A 75 11.26 -10.11 11.58
C GLN A 75 11.03 -11.58 11.20
N TYR A 76 9.94 -11.89 10.49
CA TYR A 76 9.60 -13.27 10.16
C TYR A 76 9.71 -13.52 8.64
N PRO A 77 10.73 -14.26 8.18
CA PRO A 77 10.97 -14.46 6.74
C PRO A 77 9.90 -15.32 6.05
N TRP A 78 9.09 -16.06 6.79
CA TRP A 78 7.96 -16.84 6.24
C TRP A 78 6.69 -16.02 6.00
N GLU A 79 6.57 -14.83 6.59
CA GLU A 79 5.43 -13.95 6.38
C GLU A 79 5.58 -13.09 5.13
N SER A 80 6.83 -12.73 4.79
CA SER A 80 7.13 -11.83 3.68
C SER A 80 8.56 -12.01 3.19
N ILE A 81 8.78 -11.71 1.92
CA ILE A 81 10.11 -11.64 1.29
C ILE A 81 10.89 -10.37 1.66
N ALA A 82 10.37 -9.55 2.57
CA ALA A 82 10.99 -8.27 2.92
C ALA A 82 12.42 -8.42 3.46
N THR A 83 12.68 -9.46 4.24
CA THR A 83 14.03 -9.75 4.74
C THR A 83 15.02 -10.07 3.62
N VAL A 84 14.59 -10.79 2.59
CA VAL A 84 15.40 -11.13 1.41
C VAL A 84 15.73 -9.88 0.59
N VAL A 85 14.75 -8.98 0.42
CA VAL A 85 14.97 -7.73 -0.33
C VAL A 85 15.88 -6.79 0.44
N SER A 86 15.64 -6.59 1.73
CA SER A 86 16.41 -5.64 2.54
C SER A 86 17.83 -6.12 2.87
N SER A 87 18.09 -7.44 2.93
CA SER A 87 19.45 -7.99 3.03
C SER A 87 20.26 -7.89 1.73
N GLY A 88 19.56 -7.78 0.58
CA GLY A 88 20.19 -7.79 -0.73
C GLY A 88 20.33 -9.17 -1.38
N ASP A 89 19.76 -10.21 -0.78
CA ASP A 89 19.91 -11.63 -1.17
C ASP A 89 18.90 -12.09 -2.23
N VAL A 90 18.31 -11.15 -2.95
CA VAL A 90 17.34 -11.43 -4.00
C VAL A 90 17.93 -12.32 -5.09
N ASN A 91 17.19 -13.37 -5.44
CA ASN A 91 17.53 -14.34 -6.47
C ASN A 91 16.30 -14.70 -7.33
N LEU A 92 16.47 -15.56 -8.32
CA LEU A 92 15.46 -15.93 -9.31
C LEU A 92 14.29 -16.78 -8.76
N THR A 93 14.40 -17.33 -7.55
CA THR A 93 13.35 -18.18 -6.96
C THR A 93 12.21 -17.37 -6.33
N VAL A 94 12.40 -16.06 -6.14
CA VAL A 94 11.43 -15.18 -5.50
C VAL A 94 10.42 -14.67 -6.50
N ASP A 95 9.13 -14.82 -6.18
CA ASP A 95 8.03 -14.21 -6.93
C ASP A 95 7.56 -12.93 -6.23
N PHE A 96 7.75 -11.79 -6.89
CA PHE A 96 7.33 -10.46 -6.45
C PHE A 96 5.89 -10.12 -6.89
N GLY A 97 5.00 -11.09 -6.90
CA GLY A 97 3.62 -10.93 -7.34
C GLY A 97 3.44 -11.10 -8.86
N TRP A 98 4.41 -11.70 -9.56
CA TRP A 98 4.35 -11.95 -11.00
C TRP A 98 3.18 -12.86 -11.37
N GLU A 99 3.08 -14.03 -10.74
CA GLU A 99 2.01 -14.99 -11.03
C GLU A 99 0.64 -14.42 -10.68
N ALA A 100 0.49 -13.85 -9.49
CA ALA A 100 -0.75 -13.22 -9.05
C ALA A 100 -1.16 -12.07 -9.97
N GLY A 101 -0.20 -11.24 -10.39
CA GLY A 101 -0.43 -10.12 -11.31
C GLY A 101 -0.97 -10.57 -12.67
N TYR A 102 -0.37 -11.60 -13.28
CA TYR A 102 -0.87 -12.10 -14.58
C TYR A 102 -2.19 -12.88 -14.44
N LYS A 103 -2.46 -13.54 -13.31
CA LYS A 103 -3.80 -14.09 -13.03
C LYS A 103 -4.86 -13.00 -12.99
N ALA A 104 -4.57 -11.89 -12.30
CA ALA A 104 -5.46 -10.73 -12.25
C ALA A 104 -5.66 -10.10 -13.64
N ILE A 105 -4.59 -9.84 -14.39
CA ILE A 105 -4.65 -9.29 -15.77
C ILE A 105 -5.49 -10.19 -16.67
N ARG A 106 -5.33 -11.53 -16.60
CA ARG A 106 -6.16 -12.46 -17.35
C ARG A 106 -7.64 -12.33 -17.01
N LYS A 107 -7.99 -12.24 -15.71
CA LYS A 107 -9.36 -12.02 -15.22
C LYS A 107 -9.93 -10.72 -15.77
N PHE A 108 -9.16 -9.63 -15.71
CA PHE A 108 -9.57 -8.32 -16.21
C PHE A 108 -9.84 -8.35 -17.73
N ASN A 109 -8.92 -8.92 -18.50
CA ASN A 109 -9.09 -9.05 -19.95
C ASN A 109 -10.31 -9.89 -20.29
N TYR A 110 -10.49 -11.04 -19.64
CA TYR A 110 -11.65 -11.91 -19.85
C TYR A 110 -12.98 -11.19 -19.57
N LEU A 111 -13.05 -10.39 -18.49
CA LEU A 111 -14.22 -9.57 -18.19
C LEU A 111 -14.47 -8.55 -19.31
N LEU A 112 -13.44 -7.80 -19.71
CA LEU A 112 -13.55 -6.75 -20.72
C LEU A 112 -14.00 -7.28 -22.09
N GLU A 113 -13.66 -8.53 -22.43
CA GLU A 113 -14.06 -9.21 -23.66
C GLU A 113 -15.51 -9.74 -23.63
N ASN A 114 -16.11 -9.91 -22.45
CA ASN A 114 -17.36 -10.62 -22.29
C ASN A 114 -18.50 -9.82 -21.67
N ILE A 115 -18.22 -8.76 -20.94
CA ILE A 115 -19.21 -8.03 -20.14
C ILE A 115 -20.37 -7.47 -20.98
N ASP A 116 -20.15 -7.13 -22.25
CA ASP A 116 -21.18 -6.63 -23.18
C ASP A 116 -22.23 -7.68 -23.55
N LYS A 117 -22.03 -8.95 -23.17
CA LYS A 117 -23.02 -10.01 -23.34
C LYS A 117 -24.15 -9.93 -22.31
N THR A 118 -23.95 -9.18 -21.21
CA THR A 118 -24.96 -9.04 -20.16
C THR A 118 -26.03 -8.01 -20.57
N PRO A 119 -27.31 -8.24 -20.22
CA PRO A 119 -28.41 -7.32 -20.51
C PRO A 119 -28.45 -6.16 -19.49
N GLU A 120 -27.40 -5.36 -19.42
CA GLU A 120 -27.29 -4.23 -18.50
C GLU A 120 -27.33 -2.90 -19.27
N ASP A 121 -27.60 -1.80 -18.58
CA ASP A 121 -27.50 -0.44 -19.13
C ASP A 121 -26.10 -0.16 -19.68
N LYS A 122 -26.02 0.39 -20.88
CA LYS A 122 -24.76 0.62 -21.59
C LYS A 122 -23.82 1.56 -20.83
N ASN A 123 -24.36 2.62 -20.19
CA ASN A 123 -23.54 3.57 -19.44
C ASN A 123 -22.96 2.90 -18.19
N LEU A 124 -23.73 2.01 -17.55
CA LEU A 124 -23.26 1.23 -16.43
C LEU A 124 -22.17 0.23 -16.84
N LEU A 125 -22.31 -0.42 -18.02
CA LEU A 125 -21.28 -1.30 -18.56
C LEU A 125 -19.99 -0.53 -18.88
N GLU A 126 -20.09 0.66 -19.48
CA GLU A 126 -18.91 1.50 -19.76
C GLU A 126 -18.21 1.93 -18.45
N ARG A 127 -18.97 2.26 -17.41
CA ARG A 127 -18.41 2.51 -16.08
C ARG A 127 -17.70 1.28 -15.52
N TYR A 128 -18.31 0.11 -15.57
CA TYR A 128 -17.70 -1.15 -15.12
C TYR A 128 -16.42 -1.50 -15.89
N LYS A 129 -16.42 -1.30 -17.21
CA LYS A 129 -15.21 -1.45 -18.01
C LYS A 129 -14.12 -0.46 -17.57
N ALA A 130 -14.48 0.79 -17.30
CA ALA A 130 -13.54 1.80 -16.82
C ALA A 130 -12.93 1.41 -15.46
N GLU A 131 -13.73 0.89 -14.53
CA GLU A 131 -13.22 0.37 -13.25
C GLU A 131 -12.21 -0.76 -13.47
N VAL A 132 -12.50 -1.75 -14.32
CA VAL A 132 -11.62 -2.89 -14.57
C VAL A 132 -10.37 -2.49 -15.37
N ARG A 133 -10.47 -1.55 -16.30
CA ARG A 133 -9.31 -0.96 -17.01
C ARG A 133 -8.40 -0.22 -16.03
N PHE A 134 -8.95 0.50 -15.04
CA PHE A 134 -8.16 1.08 -13.96
C PHE A 134 -7.40 0.01 -13.17
N LEU A 135 -8.08 -1.08 -12.75
CA LEU A 135 -7.44 -2.17 -12.01
C LEU A 135 -6.29 -2.80 -12.80
N ARG A 136 -6.47 -2.97 -14.11
CA ARG A 136 -5.42 -3.46 -15.01
C ARG A 136 -4.24 -2.49 -15.09
N ALA A 137 -4.50 -1.19 -15.21
CA ALA A 137 -3.46 -0.16 -15.21
C ALA A 137 -2.71 -0.10 -13.86
N TYR A 138 -3.43 -0.21 -12.75
CA TYR A 138 -2.85 -0.29 -11.40
C TYR A 138 -1.91 -1.50 -11.27
N GLN A 139 -2.34 -2.67 -11.74
CA GLN A 139 -1.52 -3.88 -11.70
C GLN A 139 -0.26 -3.75 -12.56
N TYR A 140 -0.38 -3.23 -13.78
CA TYR A 140 0.79 -2.99 -14.64
C TYR A 140 1.76 -1.97 -14.05
N LEU A 141 1.26 -0.88 -13.44
CA LEU A 141 2.13 0.10 -12.80
C LEU A 141 2.96 -0.57 -11.69
N ASN A 142 2.35 -1.37 -10.83
CA ASN A 142 3.06 -2.08 -9.76
C ASN A 142 4.13 -3.04 -10.34
N MET A 143 3.80 -3.78 -11.40
CA MET A 143 4.74 -4.71 -12.03
C MET A 143 5.95 -3.98 -12.63
N ILE A 144 5.75 -2.89 -13.39
CA ILE A 144 6.89 -2.16 -14.00
C ILE A 144 7.73 -1.41 -12.96
N LEU A 145 7.12 -0.97 -11.87
CA LEU A 145 7.87 -0.36 -10.77
C LEU A 145 8.77 -1.37 -10.06
N LEU A 146 8.37 -2.63 -9.94
CA LEU A 146 9.16 -3.67 -9.30
C LEU A 146 10.15 -4.32 -10.26
N VAL A 147 9.68 -4.79 -11.41
CA VAL A 147 10.43 -5.66 -12.33
C VAL A 147 10.96 -4.91 -13.57
N GLY A 148 10.33 -3.83 -13.99
CA GLY A 148 10.68 -3.11 -15.23
C GLY A 148 9.95 -3.69 -16.44
N ASP A 149 10.70 -4.15 -17.47
CA ASP A 149 10.12 -4.71 -18.69
C ASP A 149 9.26 -5.96 -18.35
N VAL A 150 8.00 -5.99 -18.83
CA VAL A 150 7.04 -7.09 -18.61
C VAL A 150 6.19 -7.32 -19.86
N PRO A 151 5.69 -8.52 -20.15
CA PRO A 151 4.74 -8.73 -21.25
C PRO A 151 3.48 -7.87 -21.10
N LEU A 152 3.15 -7.09 -22.13
CA LEU A 152 1.92 -6.30 -22.16
C LEU A 152 0.78 -7.14 -22.79
N VAL A 153 -0.10 -7.66 -21.95
CA VAL A 153 -1.22 -8.54 -22.32
C VAL A 153 -2.53 -7.77 -22.16
N THR A 154 -3.15 -7.39 -23.27
CA THR A 154 -4.39 -6.58 -23.29
C THR A 154 -5.65 -7.36 -23.69
N LYS A 155 -5.48 -8.66 -23.96
CA LYS A 155 -6.55 -9.61 -24.31
C LYS A 155 -6.31 -10.97 -23.65
N THR A 156 -7.30 -11.83 -23.62
CA THR A 156 -7.12 -13.22 -23.18
C THR A 156 -6.27 -13.97 -24.20
N LEU A 157 -5.14 -14.52 -23.77
CA LEU A 157 -4.26 -15.28 -24.63
C LEU A 157 -4.72 -16.74 -24.75
N PRO A 158 -4.60 -17.37 -25.95
CA PRO A 158 -4.72 -18.79 -26.11
C PRO A 158 -3.73 -19.57 -25.23
N PHE A 159 -4.07 -20.81 -24.93
CA PHE A 159 -3.17 -21.69 -24.19
C PHE A 159 -1.85 -21.89 -24.97
N GLY A 160 -0.72 -21.70 -24.27
CA GLY A 160 0.62 -21.86 -24.84
C GLY A 160 1.13 -20.67 -25.66
N GLU A 161 0.37 -19.58 -25.77
CA GLU A 161 0.90 -18.35 -26.40
C GLU A 161 1.89 -17.65 -25.46
N GLU A 162 3.13 -17.47 -25.95
CA GLU A 162 4.22 -16.84 -25.26
C GLU A 162 4.50 -15.46 -25.83
N LEU A 163 4.52 -14.42 -24.99
CA LEU A 163 4.87 -13.05 -25.34
C LEU A 163 6.23 -12.66 -24.75
N PRO A 164 7.05 -11.90 -25.50
CA PRO A 164 8.27 -11.32 -24.97
C PRO A 164 7.96 -10.19 -23.98
N ARG A 165 8.97 -9.74 -23.25
CA ARG A 165 8.88 -8.55 -22.42
C ARG A 165 8.74 -7.29 -23.28
N THR A 166 7.79 -6.45 -22.97
CA THR A 166 7.58 -5.10 -23.51
C THR A 166 8.35 -4.11 -22.66
N LYS A 167 8.95 -3.10 -23.27
CA LYS A 167 9.70 -2.07 -22.56
C LYS A 167 8.84 -1.37 -21.51
N GLU A 168 9.38 -1.15 -20.31
CA GLU A 168 8.65 -0.49 -19.21
C GLU A 168 8.09 0.89 -19.63
N THR A 169 8.78 1.63 -20.50
CA THR A 169 8.31 2.92 -21.01
C THR A 169 7.08 2.80 -21.90
N GLU A 170 6.95 1.72 -22.67
CA GLU A 170 5.77 1.44 -23.47
C GLU A 170 4.60 1.00 -22.59
N VAL A 171 4.88 0.15 -21.59
CA VAL A 171 3.87 -0.25 -20.60
C VAL A 171 3.40 0.96 -19.79
N LEU A 172 4.30 1.86 -19.40
CA LEU A 172 3.95 3.13 -18.75
C LEU A 172 3.03 3.98 -19.64
N SER A 173 3.34 4.10 -20.93
CA SER A 173 2.51 4.84 -21.88
C SER A 173 1.10 4.25 -21.98
N PHE A 174 1.00 2.92 -21.99
CA PHE A 174 -0.29 2.22 -21.91
C PHE A 174 -1.02 2.55 -20.60
N VAL A 175 -0.36 2.45 -19.47
CA VAL A 175 -0.93 2.75 -18.13
C VAL A 175 -1.48 4.18 -18.09
N VAL A 176 -0.69 5.17 -18.49
CA VAL A 176 -1.07 6.59 -18.48
C VAL A 176 -2.27 6.85 -19.41
N LYS A 177 -2.27 6.22 -20.58
CA LYS A 177 -3.40 6.32 -21.51
C LYS A 177 -4.67 5.69 -20.91
N GLU A 178 -4.59 4.48 -20.37
CA GLU A 178 -5.73 3.84 -19.70
C GLU A 178 -6.30 4.73 -18.58
N LEU A 179 -5.42 5.27 -17.70
CA LEU A 179 -5.85 6.14 -16.60
C LEU A 179 -6.49 7.45 -17.10
N SER A 180 -6.02 8.01 -18.21
CA SER A 180 -6.61 9.19 -18.83
C SER A 180 -8.00 8.89 -19.41
N ASP A 181 -8.13 7.79 -20.16
CA ASP A 181 -9.39 7.37 -20.78
C ASP A 181 -10.45 7.09 -19.70
N VAL A 182 -10.10 6.30 -18.68
CA VAL A 182 -11.06 5.93 -17.63
C VAL A 182 -11.43 7.10 -16.73
N GLY A 183 -10.50 8.03 -16.49
CA GLY A 183 -10.77 9.26 -15.75
C GLY A 183 -11.82 10.16 -16.42
N ALA A 184 -12.02 10.03 -17.73
CA ALA A 184 -13.09 10.73 -18.44
C ALA A 184 -14.48 10.09 -18.24
N VAL A 185 -14.53 8.80 -17.90
CA VAL A 185 -15.78 8.01 -17.75
C VAL A 185 -16.19 7.89 -16.28
N LEU A 186 -15.22 7.72 -15.38
CA LEU A 186 -15.48 7.48 -13.96
C LEU A 186 -16.10 8.71 -13.27
N PRO A 187 -17.08 8.51 -12.37
CA PRO A 187 -17.68 9.61 -11.61
C PRO A 187 -16.68 10.21 -10.61
N VAL A 188 -16.91 11.47 -10.25
CA VAL A 188 -16.12 12.17 -9.21
C VAL A 188 -16.35 11.52 -7.84
N SER A 189 -17.58 11.13 -7.55
CA SER A 189 -17.94 10.44 -6.32
C SER A 189 -19.17 9.55 -6.51
N TYR A 190 -19.36 8.61 -5.58
CA TYR A 190 -20.58 7.81 -5.46
C TYR A 190 -21.47 8.29 -4.31
N ALA A 191 -21.27 9.53 -3.85
CA ALA A 191 -22.12 10.14 -2.84
C ALA A 191 -23.56 10.22 -3.36
N GLY A 192 -24.52 9.68 -2.58
CA GLY A 192 -25.92 9.53 -2.99
C GLY A 192 -26.24 8.29 -3.82
N GLY A 193 -25.23 7.50 -4.21
CA GLY A 193 -25.40 6.21 -4.85
C GLY A 193 -25.91 5.11 -3.89
N LYS A 194 -26.18 3.94 -4.45
CA LYS A 194 -26.55 2.77 -3.64
C LYS A 194 -25.41 2.40 -2.68
N LYS A 195 -25.74 1.89 -1.50
CA LYS A 195 -24.74 1.46 -0.49
C LYS A 195 -23.66 0.52 -1.06
N MET A 196 -23.99 -0.28 -2.07
CA MET A 196 -23.08 -1.21 -2.76
C MET A 196 -22.06 -0.53 -3.70
N GLU A 197 -22.13 0.78 -3.89
CA GLU A 197 -21.20 1.54 -4.74
C GLU A 197 -20.11 2.26 -3.93
N LYS A 198 -20.21 2.24 -2.59
CA LYS A 198 -19.17 2.80 -1.71
C LYS A 198 -17.85 2.05 -1.93
N GLY A 199 -16.75 2.79 -2.01
CA GLY A 199 -15.40 2.23 -2.24
C GLY A 199 -15.05 1.91 -3.70
N ARG A 200 -15.96 2.17 -4.67
CA ARG A 200 -15.63 2.00 -6.09
C ARG A 200 -14.67 3.07 -6.58
N ILE A 201 -13.91 2.71 -7.63
CA ILE A 201 -12.91 3.57 -8.25
C ILE A 201 -13.56 4.82 -8.83
N THR A 202 -13.02 5.98 -8.46
CA THR A 202 -13.49 7.30 -8.89
C THR A 202 -12.55 7.93 -9.93
N LYS A 203 -12.98 9.03 -10.54
CA LYS A 203 -12.13 9.92 -11.33
C LYS A 203 -10.89 10.37 -10.55
N GLY A 204 -11.05 10.67 -9.26
CA GLY A 204 -9.94 11.07 -8.39
C GLY A 204 -8.89 9.98 -8.26
N ALA A 205 -9.31 8.71 -8.13
CA ALA A 205 -8.39 7.58 -8.08
C ALA A 205 -7.57 7.44 -9.38
N ALA A 206 -8.22 7.59 -10.55
CA ALA A 206 -7.53 7.53 -11.84
C ALA A 206 -6.49 8.64 -12.01
N LEU A 207 -6.85 9.88 -11.66
CA LEU A 207 -5.94 11.03 -11.74
C LEU A 207 -4.80 10.94 -10.72
N ALA A 208 -5.07 10.49 -9.50
CA ALA A 208 -4.04 10.35 -8.47
C ALA A 208 -3.04 9.24 -8.80
N LEU A 209 -3.51 8.10 -9.32
CA LEU A 209 -2.63 7.04 -9.79
C LEU A 209 -1.80 7.48 -11.01
N LYS A 210 -2.38 8.28 -11.91
CA LYS A 210 -1.66 8.90 -13.02
C LYS A 210 -0.57 9.86 -12.53
N ALA A 211 -0.86 10.70 -11.52
CA ALA A 211 0.12 11.59 -10.91
C ALA A 211 1.28 10.80 -10.28
N ARG A 212 0.98 9.71 -9.55
CA ARG A 212 1.99 8.79 -8.99
C ARG A 212 2.86 8.17 -10.10
N ALA A 213 2.25 7.70 -11.19
CA ALA A 213 2.98 7.12 -12.31
C ALA A 213 3.98 8.11 -12.92
N HIS A 214 3.53 9.31 -13.24
CA HIS A 214 4.39 10.38 -13.76
C HIS A 214 5.50 10.78 -12.78
N LEU A 215 5.19 10.93 -11.48
CA LEU A 215 6.17 11.26 -10.44
C LEU A 215 7.31 10.22 -10.40
N TYR A 216 6.95 8.94 -10.42
CA TYR A 216 7.94 7.86 -10.28
C TYR A 216 8.87 7.75 -11.48
N TYR A 217 8.40 8.18 -12.66
CA TYR A 217 9.22 8.26 -13.88
C TYR A 217 9.77 9.68 -14.15
N LYS A 218 9.73 10.58 -13.16
CA LYS A 218 10.29 11.95 -13.22
C LYS A 218 9.70 12.81 -14.34
N GLN A 219 8.48 12.51 -14.74
CA GLN A 219 7.69 13.32 -15.68
C GLN A 219 7.00 14.44 -14.89
N TRP A 220 7.79 15.45 -14.52
CA TRP A 220 7.41 16.43 -13.50
C TRP A 220 6.22 17.28 -13.92
N ALA A 221 6.18 17.73 -15.19
CA ALA A 221 5.09 18.58 -15.70
C ALA A 221 3.75 17.83 -15.66
N GLU A 222 3.75 16.57 -16.11
CA GLU A 222 2.58 15.72 -16.15
C GLU A 222 2.14 15.30 -14.74
N ALA A 223 3.09 15.04 -13.83
CA ALA A 223 2.81 14.74 -12.43
C ALA A 223 2.12 15.93 -11.74
N ALA A 224 2.66 17.15 -11.92
CA ALA A 224 2.07 18.36 -11.37
C ALA A 224 0.68 18.64 -11.95
N ALA A 225 0.49 18.49 -13.27
CA ALA A 225 -0.79 18.69 -13.91
C ALA A 225 -1.86 17.73 -13.37
N ALA A 226 -1.56 16.43 -13.31
CA ALA A 226 -2.49 15.43 -12.78
C ALA A 226 -2.81 15.66 -11.29
N ALA A 227 -1.82 16.03 -10.47
CA ALA A 227 -2.05 16.37 -9.06
C ALA A 227 -2.95 17.59 -8.87
N LYS A 228 -2.81 18.61 -9.73
CA LYS A 228 -3.72 19.79 -9.74
C LYS A 228 -5.15 19.41 -10.12
N GLU A 229 -5.32 18.51 -11.08
CA GLU A 229 -6.64 18.01 -11.43
C GLU A 229 -7.30 17.30 -10.24
N VAL A 230 -6.55 16.49 -9.46
CA VAL A 230 -7.07 15.87 -8.23
C VAL A 230 -7.45 16.93 -7.19
N LYS A 231 -6.58 17.94 -6.96
CA LYS A 231 -6.84 19.03 -6.02
C LYS A 231 -8.14 19.77 -6.34
N ALA A 232 -8.45 19.95 -7.63
CA ALA A 232 -9.68 20.59 -8.09
C ALA A 232 -10.97 19.78 -7.83
N LEU A 233 -10.86 18.49 -7.47
CA LEU A 233 -12.03 17.63 -7.16
C LEU A 233 -12.56 17.80 -5.72
N GLY A 234 -11.92 18.62 -4.89
CA GLY A 234 -12.41 18.96 -3.56
C GLY A 234 -12.02 17.99 -2.43
N TYR A 235 -11.02 17.15 -2.63
CA TYR A 235 -10.42 16.39 -1.52
C TYR A 235 -9.76 17.33 -0.52
N SER A 236 -9.71 16.92 0.75
CA SER A 236 -9.06 17.70 1.82
C SER A 236 -8.45 16.77 2.86
N LEU A 237 -7.44 17.25 3.57
CA LEU A 237 -6.84 16.49 4.68
C LEU A 237 -7.87 16.26 5.78
N PHE A 238 -7.91 15.04 6.31
CA PHE A 238 -8.76 14.69 7.45
C PHE A 238 -8.33 15.45 8.70
N LYS A 239 -9.31 15.99 9.44
CA LYS A 239 -9.10 16.78 10.66
C LYS A 239 -10.10 16.43 11.74
N VAL A 240 -9.60 16.16 12.93
CA VAL A 240 -10.38 16.08 14.15
C VAL A 240 -10.48 17.50 14.74
N THR A 241 -11.69 17.97 14.96
CA THR A 241 -11.96 19.35 15.44
C THR A 241 -12.27 19.43 16.93
N ALA A 242 -12.60 18.30 17.54
CA ALA A 242 -12.89 18.19 18.97
C ALA A 242 -12.38 16.86 19.52
N GLU A 243 -11.85 16.87 20.73
CA GLU A 243 -11.57 15.66 21.49
C GLU A 243 -12.87 15.13 22.06
N THR A 244 -13.26 13.93 21.65
CA THR A 244 -14.56 13.33 22.00
C THR A 244 -14.42 12.04 22.80
N ASN A 245 -13.23 11.45 22.86
CA ASN A 245 -12.99 10.17 23.51
C ASN A 245 -12.31 10.35 24.88
N ALA A 246 -12.99 9.96 25.95
CA ALA A 246 -12.47 10.05 27.31
C ALA A 246 -11.20 9.21 27.54
N GLN A 247 -11.00 8.12 26.79
CA GLN A 247 -9.78 7.32 26.90
C GLN A 247 -8.59 8.01 26.23
N ASP A 248 -8.80 8.72 25.12
CA ASP A 248 -7.76 9.55 24.48
C ASP A 248 -7.22 10.62 25.42
N LEU A 249 -8.10 11.21 26.25
CA LEU A 249 -7.73 12.25 27.22
C LEU A 249 -6.88 11.73 28.38
N LYS A 250 -6.83 10.40 28.60
CA LYS A 250 -5.96 9.77 29.61
C LYS A 250 -4.52 9.61 29.14
N ASP A 251 -4.23 9.77 27.84
CA ASP A 251 -2.86 9.75 27.34
C ASP A 251 -2.11 10.98 27.87
N ASP A 252 -1.15 10.74 28.76
CA ASP A 252 -0.34 11.80 29.35
C ASP A 252 0.89 12.09 28.49
N TYR A 253 0.78 13.13 27.67
CA TYR A 253 1.89 13.61 26.83
C TYR A 253 2.76 14.66 27.52
N SER A 254 2.45 15.12 28.77
CA SER A 254 3.24 16.12 29.45
C SER A 254 4.66 15.66 29.80
N LYS A 255 4.88 14.33 29.82
CA LYS A 255 6.21 13.72 29.96
C LYS A 255 7.08 13.85 28.73
N TRP A 256 6.45 14.07 27.56
CA TRP A 256 7.07 14.01 26.25
C TRP A 256 7.12 15.37 25.56
N VAL A 257 6.19 16.26 25.86
CA VAL A 257 6.07 17.56 25.20
C VAL A 257 5.92 18.66 26.26
N ASP A 258 6.81 19.64 26.19
CA ASP A 258 6.78 20.83 27.05
C ASP A 258 5.75 21.82 26.48
N PHE A 259 4.49 21.68 26.89
CA PHE A 259 3.42 22.57 26.45
C PHE A 259 3.53 23.94 27.11
N ALA A 260 3.44 25.00 26.30
CA ALA A 260 3.44 26.37 26.82
C ALA A 260 2.18 26.64 27.67
N ASP A 261 1.05 26.08 27.26
CA ASP A 261 -0.25 26.22 27.89
C ASP A 261 -1.23 25.12 27.43
N ALA A 262 -2.44 25.12 27.97
CA ALA A 262 -3.50 24.17 27.59
C ALA A 262 -3.97 24.34 26.14
N VAL A 263 -3.79 25.50 25.51
CA VAL A 263 -4.14 25.72 24.10
C VAL A 263 -3.13 25.00 23.20
N ALA A 264 -1.84 25.09 23.56
CA ALA A 264 -0.77 24.37 22.86
C ALA A 264 -0.96 22.85 22.99
N GLU A 265 -1.27 22.34 24.18
CA GLU A 265 -1.59 20.93 24.39
C GLU A 265 -2.80 20.48 23.56
N LYS A 266 -3.90 21.22 23.59
CA LYS A 266 -5.09 20.91 22.80
C LYS A 266 -4.77 20.88 21.31
N LYS A 267 -4.02 21.85 20.79
CA LYS A 267 -3.58 21.89 19.39
C LYS A 267 -2.77 20.65 19.02
N PHE A 268 -1.82 20.26 19.86
CA PHE A 268 -1.01 19.06 19.69
C PHE A 268 -1.90 17.81 19.64
N ARG A 269 -2.82 17.62 20.60
CA ARG A 269 -3.71 16.46 20.67
C ARG A 269 -4.62 16.36 19.45
N LEU A 270 -5.23 17.47 19.02
CA LEU A 270 -6.07 17.49 17.81
C LEU A 270 -5.27 17.16 16.55
N GLY A 271 -4.04 17.66 16.45
CA GLY A 271 -3.13 17.34 15.34
C GLY A 271 -2.75 15.84 15.31
N LEU A 272 -2.36 15.29 16.46
CA LEU A 272 -2.04 13.88 16.62
C LEU A 272 -3.23 13.01 16.21
N ARG A 273 -4.43 13.30 16.74
CA ARG A 273 -5.65 12.51 16.44
C ARG A 273 -6.12 12.69 15.00
N SER A 274 -5.89 13.84 14.36
CA SER A 274 -6.18 14.05 12.93
C SER A 274 -5.32 13.14 12.04
N TYR A 275 -4.13 12.79 12.47
CA TYR A 275 -3.26 11.87 11.74
C TYR A 275 -3.56 10.41 12.07
N GLU A 276 -3.74 10.08 13.34
CA GLU A 276 -3.95 8.72 13.81
C GLU A 276 -5.31 8.16 13.36
N LYS A 277 -6.39 8.90 13.64
CA LYS A 277 -7.78 8.45 13.39
C LYS A 277 -8.17 8.44 11.91
N LEU A 278 -7.34 8.99 11.03
CA LEU A 278 -7.51 8.91 9.58
C LEU A 278 -7.72 7.44 9.12
N PHE A 279 -7.04 6.50 9.77
CA PHE A 279 -7.01 5.08 9.41
C PHE A 279 -8.01 4.20 10.17
N TYR A 280 -8.84 4.79 11.05
CA TYR A 280 -9.79 4.03 11.86
C TYR A 280 -11.08 3.73 11.09
N ALA A 281 -11.67 2.57 11.34
CA ALA A 281 -12.92 2.12 10.73
C ALA A 281 -14.07 3.15 10.87
N GLU A 282 -14.14 3.87 12.01
CA GLU A 282 -15.13 4.92 12.24
C GLU A 282 -15.04 6.10 11.26
N ASN A 283 -13.88 6.27 10.58
CA ASN A 283 -13.60 7.37 9.67
C ASN A 283 -13.39 6.93 8.21
N GLU A 284 -13.79 5.73 7.86
CA GLU A 284 -13.69 5.22 6.48
C GLU A 284 -14.41 6.11 5.46
N GLY A 285 -13.78 6.28 4.30
CA GLY A 285 -14.31 7.13 3.23
C GLY A 285 -14.32 8.61 3.59
N ASN A 286 -13.46 9.06 4.52
CA ASN A 286 -13.31 10.48 4.87
C ASN A 286 -12.77 11.31 3.70
N SER A 287 -12.72 12.63 3.87
CA SER A 287 -12.37 13.60 2.82
C SER A 287 -10.95 13.46 2.25
N GLU A 288 -10.06 12.74 2.92
CA GLU A 288 -8.68 12.51 2.48
C GLU A 288 -8.53 11.24 1.63
N VAL A 289 -9.45 10.27 1.77
CA VAL A 289 -9.37 8.97 1.07
C VAL A 289 -9.74 9.14 -0.41
N ILE A 290 -8.82 8.72 -1.28
CA ILE A 290 -9.02 8.74 -2.76
C ILE A 290 -9.25 7.33 -3.30
N LEU A 291 -8.49 6.36 -2.80
CA LEU A 291 -8.63 4.94 -3.14
C LEU A 291 -8.37 4.11 -1.90
N GLU A 292 -9.26 3.17 -1.61
CA GLU A 292 -9.11 2.21 -0.52
C GLU A 292 -9.42 0.79 -0.97
N ARG A 293 -8.79 -0.19 -0.34
CA ARG A 293 -9.22 -1.59 -0.35
C ARG A 293 -10.22 -1.76 0.79
N GLN A 294 -11.45 -2.14 0.45
CA GLN A 294 -12.47 -2.37 1.47
C GLN A 294 -12.38 -3.78 2.04
N TYR A 295 -12.68 -3.89 3.33
CA TYR A 295 -12.80 -5.14 4.06
C TYR A 295 -14.20 -5.28 4.66
N THR A 296 -14.54 -6.48 5.09
CA THR A 296 -15.88 -6.78 5.62
C THR A 296 -15.73 -7.67 6.85
N PRO A 297 -16.36 -7.30 7.98
CA PRO A 297 -16.30 -8.11 9.19
C PRO A 297 -16.60 -9.59 8.92
N GLU A 298 -15.82 -10.49 9.51
CA GLU A 298 -15.95 -11.95 9.46
C GLU A 298 -15.80 -12.61 8.08
N LYS A 299 -15.87 -11.85 6.98
CA LYS A 299 -15.87 -12.41 5.62
C LYS A 299 -14.59 -12.10 4.85
N ASP A 300 -14.08 -10.90 4.97
CA ASP A 300 -12.87 -10.43 4.31
C ASP A 300 -12.14 -9.52 5.30
N THR A 301 -11.18 -10.07 6.00
CA THR A 301 -10.46 -9.45 7.11
C THR A 301 -8.96 -9.47 6.84
N HIS A 302 -8.21 -8.71 7.62
CA HIS A 302 -6.76 -8.65 7.51
C HIS A 302 -6.05 -8.76 8.87
N GLY A 303 -4.73 -8.92 8.80
CA GLY A 303 -3.89 -9.15 9.97
C GLY A 303 -3.13 -7.94 10.45
N LEU A 304 -3.37 -6.72 9.98
CA LEU A 304 -2.48 -5.59 10.25
C LEU A 304 -2.26 -5.35 11.75
N ASN A 305 -3.34 -5.35 12.55
CA ASN A 305 -3.25 -5.20 14.00
C ASN A 305 -2.38 -6.28 14.65
N THR A 306 -2.50 -7.54 14.18
CA THR A 306 -1.69 -8.66 14.67
C THR A 306 -0.22 -8.50 14.29
N LEU A 307 0.05 -8.04 13.07
CA LEU A 307 1.41 -7.91 12.55
C LEU A 307 2.18 -6.73 13.13
N MET A 308 1.49 -5.63 13.46
CA MET A 308 2.14 -4.40 13.93
C MET A 308 2.20 -4.28 15.45
N LEU A 309 1.16 -4.70 16.16
CA LEU A 309 1.12 -4.59 17.62
C LEU A 309 2.14 -5.51 18.30
N PRO A 310 2.66 -5.11 19.46
CA PRO A 310 3.56 -5.96 20.25
C PRO A 310 2.82 -7.13 20.92
N ALA A 311 3.58 -8.15 21.29
CA ALA A 311 3.05 -9.35 22.01
C ALA A 311 2.32 -8.99 23.30
N GLN A 312 2.72 -7.92 23.96
CA GLN A 312 2.12 -7.36 25.18
C GLN A 312 0.59 -7.14 25.05
N VAL A 313 0.10 -6.90 23.84
CA VAL A 313 -1.33 -6.67 23.52
C VAL A 313 -1.87 -7.62 22.46
N GLY A 314 -1.26 -8.80 22.34
CA GLY A 314 -1.74 -9.86 21.44
C GLY A 314 -1.28 -9.71 19.99
N GLY A 315 -0.27 -8.89 19.72
CA GLY A 315 0.37 -8.79 18.40
C GLY A 315 1.64 -9.64 18.29
N TRP A 316 2.30 -9.54 17.14
CA TRP A 316 3.52 -10.28 16.81
C TRP A 316 4.73 -9.40 16.55
N ALA A 317 4.54 -8.07 16.47
CA ALA A 317 5.56 -7.10 16.08
C ALA A 317 6.33 -7.52 14.80
N SER A 318 5.62 -8.13 13.85
CA SER A 318 6.19 -8.67 12.60
C SER A 318 6.85 -7.58 11.76
N ILE A 319 6.29 -6.37 11.79
CA ILE A 319 6.80 -5.19 11.09
C ILE A 319 7.07 -4.12 12.14
N SER A 320 8.33 -3.71 12.26
CA SER A 320 8.75 -2.74 13.28
C SER A 320 9.50 -1.58 12.66
N PRO A 321 9.26 -0.32 13.11
CA PRO A 321 10.02 0.85 12.63
C PRO A 321 11.49 0.74 12.99
N THR A 322 12.34 1.33 12.18
CA THR A 322 13.78 1.39 12.41
C THR A 322 14.20 2.69 13.09
N GLN A 323 15.36 2.69 13.74
CA GLN A 323 15.94 3.92 14.29
C GLN A 323 16.11 5.04 13.22
N PRO A 324 16.58 4.77 11.99
CA PRO A 324 16.65 5.80 10.95
C PRO A 324 15.31 6.48 10.62
N LEU A 325 14.19 5.78 10.75
CA LEU A 325 12.86 6.41 10.63
C LEU A 325 12.54 7.27 11.85
N VAL A 326 12.81 6.77 13.07
CA VAL A 326 12.61 7.50 14.33
C VAL A 326 13.40 8.80 14.32
N ASP A 327 14.64 8.77 13.86
CA ASP A 327 15.53 9.93 13.81
C ASP A 327 15.03 11.01 12.83
N ASP A 328 14.34 10.65 11.77
CA ASP A 328 13.88 11.60 10.74
C ASP A 328 12.67 12.44 11.15
N TYR A 329 11.88 12.04 12.16
CA TYR A 329 10.78 12.88 12.60
C TYR A 329 11.30 14.23 13.13
N TRP A 330 10.58 15.32 12.77
CA TRP A 330 10.94 16.66 13.21
C TRP A 330 10.85 16.86 14.74
N MET A 331 11.46 17.91 15.23
CA MET A 331 11.07 18.51 16.52
C MET A 331 9.74 19.26 16.33
N SER A 332 8.95 19.41 17.40
CA SER A 332 7.64 20.08 17.39
C SER A 332 7.70 21.55 16.92
N ASN A 333 8.86 22.19 17.07
CA ASN A 333 9.13 23.54 16.56
C ASN A 333 9.52 23.60 15.07
N GLY A 334 9.53 22.45 14.38
CA GLY A 334 9.87 22.35 12.96
C GLY A 334 11.35 22.27 12.64
N GLN A 335 12.22 22.23 13.63
CA GLN A 335 13.66 22.00 13.44
C GLN A 335 13.98 20.53 13.25
N ASP A 336 15.17 20.24 12.71
CA ASP A 336 15.67 18.88 12.64
C ASP A 336 15.94 18.32 14.04
N HIS A 337 15.59 17.04 14.22
CA HIS A 337 16.09 16.27 15.34
C HIS A 337 17.58 15.99 15.17
N VAL A 338 18.34 16.08 16.27
CA VAL A 338 19.74 15.68 16.30
C VAL A 338 19.83 14.26 16.86
N PRO A 339 20.13 13.25 16.03
CA PRO A 339 20.16 11.86 16.48
C PRO A 339 21.19 11.61 17.58
N VAL A 340 20.83 10.81 18.56
CA VAL A 340 21.76 10.33 19.58
C VAL A 340 22.67 9.25 18.96
N ALA A 341 23.97 9.34 19.19
CA ALA A 341 24.90 8.32 18.72
C ALA A 341 24.52 6.94 19.28
N VAL A 342 24.52 5.92 18.41
CA VAL A 342 24.08 4.55 18.73
C VAL A 342 24.73 4.01 20.01
N ALA A 343 26.06 4.16 20.15
CA ALA A 343 26.79 3.70 21.34
C ALA A 343 26.37 4.44 22.63
N THR A 344 26.07 5.74 22.53
CA THR A 344 25.61 6.56 23.67
C THR A 344 24.20 6.14 24.11
N ARG A 345 23.29 5.95 23.15
CA ARG A 345 21.92 5.45 23.42
C ARG A 345 21.97 4.08 24.11
N ALA A 346 22.77 3.17 23.58
CA ALA A 346 22.94 1.83 24.13
C ALA A 346 23.53 1.87 25.55
N ALA A 347 24.50 2.75 25.82
CA ALA A 347 25.06 2.91 27.15
C ALA A 347 24.02 3.41 28.15
N TRP A 348 23.23 4.41 27.79
CA TRP A 348 22.14 4.93 28.65
C TRP A 348 21.07 3.87 28.91
N TYR A 349 20.61 3.18 27.86
CA TYR A 349 19.61 2.13 27.99
C TYR A 349 20.09 0.99 28.93
N ASN A 350 21.29 0.48 28.73
CA ASN A 350 21.85 -0.62 29.53
C ASN A 350 22.10 -0.19 31.00
N ALA A 351 22.45 1.07 31.23
CA ALA A 351 22.58 1.63 32.56
C ALA A 351 21.25 2.01 33.23
N LYS A 352 20.12 1.84 32.50
CA LYS A 352 18.78 2.33 32.90
C LYS A 352 18.79 3.85 33.23
N ASP A 353 19.65 4.60 32.54
CA ASP A 353 19.70 6.06 32.65
C ASP A 353 18.49 6.64 31.86
N PRO A 354 17.60 7.40 32.53
CA PRO A 354 16.40 7.95 31.86
C PRO A 354 16.74 8.89 30.71
N LYS A 355 17.97 9.34 30.54
CA LYS A 355 18.41 10.15 29.40
C LYS A 355 18.17 9.50 28.07
N TYR A 356 18.09 8.16 27.98
CA TYR A 356 17.78 7.49 26.71
C TYR A 356 16.39 7.84 26.17
N LEU A 357 15.49 8.35 27.03
CA LEU A 357 14.16 8.80 26.65
C LEU A 357 14.12 10.25 26.14
N ASP A 358 15.20 11.02 26.35
CA ASP A 358 15.21 12.44 25.97
C ASP A 358 15.12 12.65 24.47
N GLU A 359 15.57 11.69 23.67
CA GLU A 359 15.45 11.75 22.20
C GLU A 359 14.00 11.67 21.68
N TYR A 360 13.05 11.25 22.51
CA TYR A 360 11.63 11.18 22.18
C TYR A 360 10.84 12.43 22.58
N LYS A 361 11.48 13.38 23.26
CA LYS A 361 10.82 14.60 23.74
C LYS A 361 10.67 15.65 22.65
N ASN A 362 9.58 16.41 22.75
CA ASN A 362 9.30 17.56 21.90
C ASN A 362 9.34 17.26 20.39
N ARG A 363 8.87 16.07 19.98
CA ARG A 363 8.85 15.64 18.59
C ARG A 363 7.55 16.04 17.89
N ASP A 364 7.57 15.98 16.57
CA ASP A 364 6.41 16.09 15.67
C ASP A 364 5.23 15.24 16.19
N PRO A 365 3.99 15.73 16.24
CA PRO A 365 2.83 14.94 16.67
C PRO A 365 2.67 13.62 15.93
N ARG A 366 3.10 13.53 14.63
CA ARG A 366 3.08 12.29 13.86
C ARG A 366 4.05 11.23 14.39
N PHE A 367 5.12 11.62 15.08
CA PHE A 367 6.00 10.68 15.77
C PHE A 367 5.22 9.87 16.81
N TYR A 368 4.50 10.55 17.70
CA TYR A 368 3.70 9.90 18.74
C TYR A 368 2.51 9.11 18.21
N ALA A 369 1.98 9.51 17.04
CA ALA A 369 0.89 8.81 16.35
C ALA A 369 1.34 7.62 15.51
N SER A 370 2.65 7.49 15.23
CA SER A 370 3.17 6.45 14.33
C SER A 370 4.02 5.42 15.03
N ILE A 371 4.75 5.82 16.07
CA ILE A 371 5.83 5.03 16.68
C ILE A 371 5.50 4.71 18.13
N GLU A 372 5.51 3.44 18.47
CA GLU A 372 5.54 2.96 19.84
C GLU A 372 7.01 2.92 20.31
N PHE A 373 7.29 3.59 21.42
CA PHE A 373 8.59 3.64 22.11
C PHE A 373 8.38 3.56 23.61
N ASP A 374 9.39 3.23 24.39
CA ASP A 374 9.27 3.04 25.85
C ASP A 374 8.60 4.23 26.53
N GLY A 375 7.45 3.98 27.12
CA GLY A 375 6.64 4.97 27.83
C GLY A 375 5.59 5.67 26.96
N ASN A 376 5.49 5.43 25.66
CA ASN A 376 4.43 6.03 24.82
C ASN A 376 3.05 5.54 25.26
N PRO A 377 2.13 6.45 25.67
CA PRO A 377 0.81 6.07 26.17
C PRO A 377 -0.16 5.80 25.02
N TRP A 378 -1.02 4.78 25.18
CA TRP A 378 -2.12 4.52 24.25
C TRP A 378 -3.34 3.92 24.98
N ASN A 379 -4.03 4.76 25.73
CA ASN A 379 -5.16 4.34 26.56
C ASN A 379 -6.38 3.85 25.73
N LEU A 380 -6.49 4.26 24.47
CA LEU A 380 -7.53 3.77 23.59
C LEU A 380 -7.31 2.30 23.22
N LEU A 381 -6.04 1.86 23.09
CA LEU A 381 -5.71 0.45 22.82
C LEU A 381 -6.06 -0.44 24.03
N VAL A 382 -5.56 -0.05 25.21
CA VAL A 382 -5.87 -0.68 26.50
C VAL A 382 -5.74 0.39 27.59
N ASN A 383 -6.71 0.48 28.48
CA ASN A 383 -6.68 1.47 29.58
C ASN A 383 -5.43 1.27 30.46
N GLY A 384 -4.66 2.32 30.63
CA GLY A 384 -3.38 2.31 31.34
C GLY A 384 -2.21 1.73 30.55
N TYR A 385 -2.37 1.46 29.26
CA TYR A 385 -1.30 0.95 28.40
C TYR A 385 -0.21 2.01 28.17
N SER A 386 1.01 1.53 28.25
CA SER A 386 2.21 2.22 27.82
C SER A 386 3.16 1.18 27.21
N TYR A 387 3.72 1.49 26.06
CA TYR A 387 4.66 0.59 25.41
C TYR A 387 5.89 0.34 26.30
N ASN A 388 6.34 -0.91 26.36
CA ASN A 388 7.55 -1.30 27.10
C ASN A 388 8.27 -2.43 26.35
N TRP A 389 9.37 -2.11 25.70
CA TRP A 389 10.15 -3.08 24.94
C TRP A 389 10.82 -4.14 25.81
N GLY A 390 11.27 -3.78 27.01
CA GLY A 390 12.05 -4.67 27.90
C GLY A 390 11.25 -5.80 28.55
N VAL A 391 9.92 -5.79 28.46
CA VAL A 391 9.05 -6.75 29.20
C VAL A 391 8.80 -8.04 28.42
N ASN A 392 9.00 -8.08 27.11
CA ASN A 392 8.68 -9.24 26.27
C ASN A 392 9.79 -9.61 25.29
N GLU A 393 10.36 -10.81 25.42
CA GLU A 393 11.35 -11.35 24.48
C GLU A 393 10.80 -11.56 23.06
N SER A 394 9.48 -11.67 22.88
CA SER A 394 8.79 -11.74 21.59
C SER A 394 8.40 -10.38 21.02
N ALA A 395 8.94 -9.30 21.59
CA ALA A 395 8.73 -7.95 21.11
C ALA A 395 9.51 -7.67 19.82
N SER A 396 9.32 -6.46 19.30
CA SER A 396 10.07 -5.92 18.18
C SER A 396 11.58 -6.13 18.30
N LYS A 397 12.23 -6.51 17.21
CA LYS A 397 13.69 -6.64 17.17
C LYS A 397 14.41 -5.29 17.10
N THR A 398 13.72 -4.20 16.76
CA THR A 398 14.33 -2.87 16.65
C THR A 398 14.25 -2.07 17.95
N GLY A 399 13.33 -2.41 18.84
CA GLY A 399 13.01 -1.66 20.05
C GLY A 399 11.75 -0.79 19.93
N TYR A 400 11.21 -0.66 18.73
CA TYR A 400 10.05 0.17 18.38
C TYR A 400 8.88 -0.67 17.87
N GLY A 401 7.65 -0.16 17.98
CA GLY A 401 6.45 -0.69 17.33
C GLY A 401 5.80 0.35 16.41
N PHE A 402 4.99 -0.11 15.45
CA PHE A 402 4.10 0.77 14.71
C PHE A 402 2.79 0.95 15.46
N ARG A 403 2.36 2.20 15.54
CA ARG A 403 1.03 2.62 16.01
C ARG A 403 0.15 3.03 14.82
N LYS A 404 0.75 3.67 13.82
CA LYS A 404 0.07 4.16 12.62
C LYS A 404 -0.64 3.04 11.87
N MET A 405 -1.83 3.34 11.37
CA MET A 405 -2.76 2.44 10.64
C MET A 405 -3.39 1.33 11.49
N VAL A 406 -2.94 1.11 12.70
CA VAL A 406 -3.59 0.19 13.64
C VAL A 406 -4.84 0.87 14.21
N ASP A 407 -6.00 0.26 14.01
CA ASP A 407 -7.21 0.70 14.71
C ASP A 407 -7.31 -0.04 16.06
N PRO A 408 -7.20 0.67 17.19
CA PRO A 408 -7.20 0.03 18.51
C PRO A 408 -8.55 -0.61 18.87
N ASN A 409 -9.64 -0.23 18.19
CA ASN A 409 -10.97 -0.80 18.38
C ASN A 409 -11.16 -2.11 17.61
N GLU A 410 -10.30 -2.39 16.62
CA GLU A 410 -10.39 -3.59 15.81
C GLU A 410 -9.75 -4.82 16.48
N GLN A 411 -10.22 -5.99 16.07
CA GLN A 411 -9.77 -7.26 16.62
C GLN A 411 -8.35 -7.63 16.16
N ARG A 412 -7.67 -8.46 16.96
CA ARG A 412 -6.42 -9.14 16.62
C ARG A 412 -6.75 -10.48 15.94
N GLU A 413 -5.79 -11.34 15.78
CA GLU A 413 -5.96 -12.69 15.21
C GLU A 413 -6.45 -12.70 13.76
N TYR A 414 -5.94 -11.74 12.94
CA TYR A 414 -6.35 -11.59 11.53
C TYR A 414 -7.85 -11.29 11.34
N LYS A 415 -8.46 -10.62 12.29
CA LYS A 415 -9.90 -10.27 12.24
C LYS A 415 -10.17 -8.78 12.10
N ALA A 416 -9.16 -7.95 11.88
CA ALA A 416 -9.34 -6.55 11.60
C ALA A 416 -10.01 -6.35 10.23
N PHE A 417 -10.83 -5.32 10.08
CA PHE A 417 -11.58 -5.04 8.86
C PHE A 417 -11.62 -3.56 8.49
N ASN A 418 -10.87 -2.71 9.20
CA ASN A 418 -10.71 -1.32 8.77
C ASN A 418 -10.10 -1.25 7.37
N ASN A 419 -10.61 -0.37 6.51
CA ASN A 419 -10.20 -0.30 5.11
C ASN A 419 -8.74 0.14 4.97
N ALA A 420 -8.03 -0.49 4.02
CA ALA A 420 -6.67 -0.10 3.67
C ALA A 420 -6.66 1.08 2.70
N ILE A 421 -6.13 2.22 3.12
CA ILE A 421 -5.98 3.40 2.28
C ILE A 421 -4.79 3.20 1.33
N LEU A 422 -5.04 3.20 0.02
CA LEU A 422 -4.06 2.97 -1.03
C LEU A 422 -3.54 4.27 -1.66
N ILE A 423 -4.42 5.27 -1.74
CA ILE A 423 -4.10 6.62 -2.21
C ILE A 423 -4.88 7.62 -1.37
N ARG A 424 -4.21 8.61 -0.82
CA ARG A 424 -4.82 9.69 -0.06
C ARG A 424 -4.32 11.07 -0.47
N TYR A 425 -5.07 12.09 -0.13
CA TYR A 425 -4.82 13.46 -0.60
C TYR A 425 -3.46 14.02 -0.18
N ALA A 426 -2.93 13.63 0.99
CA ALA A 426 -1.58 14.03 1.39
C ALA A 426 -0.49 13.56 0.40
N GLU A 427 -0.63 12.37 -0.19
CA GLU A 427 0.29 11.92 -1.25
C GLU A 427 0.21 12.82 -2.49
N VAL A 428 -0.99 13.27 -2.84
CA VAL A 428 -1.20 14.18 -3.99
C VAL A 428 -0.53 15.54 -3.73
N LEU A 429 -0.67 16.08 -2.52
CA LEU A 429 0.01 17.31 -2.12
C LEU A 429 1.53 17.19 -2.18
N LEU A 430 2.08 16.07 -1.69
CA LEU A 430 3.53 15.79 -1.75
C LEU A 430 4.02 15.56 -3.19
N THR A 431 3.20 14.93 -4.03
CA THR A 431 3.48 14.77 -5.46
C THR A 431 3.52 16.13 -6.17
N LEU A 432 2.56 16.99 -5.89
CA LEU A 432 2.51 18.35 -6.43
C LEU A 432 3.73 19.16 -5.98
N ALA A 433 4.05 19.14 -4.68
CA ALA A 433 5.20 19.86 -4.13
C ALA A 433 6.52 19.39 -4.76
N GLU A 434 6.75 18.08 -4.86
CA GLU A 434 7.96 17.52 -5.46
C GLU A 434 8.06 17.89 -6.95
N ALA A 435 7.01 17.64 -7.72
CA ALA A 435 7.00 17.92 -9.15
C ALA A 435 7.21 19.40 -9.46
N GLN A 436 6.54 20.30 -8.74
CA GLN A 436 6.68 21.75 -8.92
C GLN A 436 8.08 22.25 -8.51
N ASN A 437 8.62 21.72 -7.40
CA ASN A 437 9.98 22.10 -6.99
C ASN A 437 11.02 21.64 -8.02
N GLU A 438 10.86 20.44 -8.60
CA GLU A 438 11.79 19.95 -9.65
C GLU A 438 11.66 20.76 -10.96
N LEU A 439 10.48 21.29 -11.30
CA LEU A 439 10.24 22.08 -12.49
C LEU A 439 10.80 23.52 -12.40
N SER A 440 10.55 24.19 -11.28
CA SER A 440 10.74 25.64 -11.18
C SER A 440 11.38 26.12 -9.89
N GLY A 441 11.78 25.20 -9.02
CA GLY A 441 12.22 25.54 -7.66
C GLY A 441 11.08 25.93 -6.72
N PRO A 442 11.41 26.45 -5.52
CA PRO A 442 10.43 26.81 -4.53
C PRO A 442 9.55 27.97 -5.00
N ASN A 443 8.24 27.78 -4.88
CA ASN A 443 7.24 28.79 -5.19
C ASN A 443 6.05 28.66 -4.20
N SER A 444 5.05 29.54 -4.31
CA SER A 444 3.89 29.54 -3.40
C SER A 444 3.19 28.19 -3.36
N GLU A 445 2.98 27.54 -4.50
CA GLU A 445 2.26 26.26 -4.60
C GLU A 445 2.99 25.12 -3.88
N VAL A 446 4.32 25.09 -3.95
CA VAL A 446 5.16 24.13 -3.21
C VAL A 446 5.00 24.32 -1.71
N TYR A 447 5.12 25.57 -1.24
CA TYR A 447 5.01 25.85 0.20
C TYR A 447 3.60 25.63 0.73
N GLU A 448 2.55 26.03 -0.02
CA GLU A 448 1.16 25.81 0.38
C GLU A 448 0.83 24.32 0.56
N ALA A 449 1.30 23.47 -0.36
CA ALA A 449 1.09 22.03 -0.26
C ALA A 449 1.78 21.42 0.98
N LEU A 450 2.99 21.86 1.30
CA LEU A 450 3.72 21.43 2.50
C LEU A 450 3.10 21.98 3.78
N ASP A 451 2.71 23.25 3.79
CA ASP A 451 2.10 23.92 4.93
C ASP A 451 0.73 23.31 5.28
N GLU A 452 -0.04 22.89 4.28
CA GLU A 452 -1.32 22.19 4.49
C GLU A 452 -1.11 20.88 5.28
N ILE A 453 -0.12 20.06 4.90
CA ILE A 453 0.23 18.81 5.59
C ILE A 453 0.72 19.09 7.01
N ARG A 454 1.65 20.03 7.18
CA ARG A 454 2.26 20.36 8.46
C ARG A 454 1.25 20.94 9.46
N THR A 455 0.44 21.89 9.00
CA THR A 455 -0.55 22.55 9.87
C THR A 455 -1.70 21.64 10.29
N ARG A 456 -2.04 20.61 9.48
CA ARG A 456 -3.02 19.58 9.83
C ARG A 456 -2.68 18.93 11.17
N VAL A 457 -1.40 18.68 11.42
CA VAL A 457 -0.91 18.03 12.65
C VAL A 457 -0.39 19.02 13.70
N GLY A 458 -0.64 20.31 13.51
CA GLY A 458 -0.22 21.34 14.47
C GLY A 458 1.25 21.79 14.35
N MET A 459 2.00 21.27 13.37
CA MET A 459 3.37 21.69 13.07
C MET A 459 3.41 23.13 12.52
N PRO A 460 4.54 23.86 12.71
CA PRO A 460 4.71 25.17 12.08
C PRO A 460 4.80 25.04 10.56
N VAL A 461 4.42 26.10 9.86
CA VAL A 461 4.64 26.25 8.40
C VAL A 461 6.12 26.17 8.07
N VAL A 462 6.42 25.89 6.80
CA VAL A 462 7.80 25.85 6.31
C VAL A 462 8.49 27.20 6.51
N ASP A 463 9.67 27.19 7.11
CA ASP A 463 10.53 28.38 7.20
C ASP A 463 11.14 28.69 5.83
N ARG A 464 10.56 29.69 5.16
CA ARG A 464 10.96 30.09 3.80
C ARG A 464 12.32 30.80 3.76
N VAL A 465 12.86 31.21 4.89
CA VAL A 465 14.22 31.78 4.98
C VAL A 465 15.26 30.64 4.96
N VAL A 466 14.99 29.57 5.69
CA VAL A 466 15.85 28.39 5.72
C VAL A 466 15.72 27.61 4.41
N TYR A 467 14.50 27.30 3.99
CA TYR A 467 14.19 26.49 2.80
C TYR A 467 13.90 27.38 1.59
N ASN A 468 14.92 28.06 1.06
CA ASN A 468 14.81 29.11 0.04
C ASN A 468 15.42 28.74 -1.33
N SER A 469 15.90 27.50 -1.51
CA SER A 469 16.46 27.00 -2.77
C SER A 469 15.88 25.65 -3.14
N GLN A 470 15.91 25.32 -4.43
CA GLN A 470 15.38 24.05 -4.96
C GLN A 470 15.96 22.84 -4.22
N ASP A 471 17.27 22.80 -3.98
CA ASP A 471 17.92 21.68 -3.30
C ASP A 471 17.50 21.55 -1.84
N LYS A 472 17.40 22.65 -1.10
CA LYS A 472 16.94 22.63 0.28
C LYS A 472 15.49 22.18 0.38
N VAL A 473 14.64 22.68 -0.51
CA VAL A 473 13.21 22.28 -0.55
C VAL A 473 13.06 20.84 -1.03
N ARG A 474 13.91 20.36 -1.95
CA ARG A 474 13.95 18.94 -2.33
C ARG A 474 14.21 18.03 -1.11
N LEU A 475 15.17 18.37 -0.28
CA LEU A 475 15.47 17.60 0.93
C LEU A 475 14.31 17.67 1.95
N LEU A 476 13.72 18.85 2.12
CA LEU A 476 12.54 19.05 2.95
C LEU A 476 11.36 18.15 2.49
N ILE A 477 11.04 18.19 1.19
CA ILE A 477 9.95 17.39 0.61
C ILE A 477 10.20 15.89 0.81
N ARG A 478 11.43 15.42 0.57
CA ARG A 478 11.78 14.01 0.76
C ARG A 478 11.62 13.56 2.21
N LYS A 479 12.01 14.40 3.15
CA LYS A 479 11.83 14.15 4.59
C LYS A 479 10.35 14.20 4.99
N GLU A 480 9.62 15.22 4.54
CA GLU A 480 8.17 15.35 4.80
C GLU A 480 7.40 14.15 4.24
N ARG A 481 7.74 13.70 3.02
CA ARG A 481 7.15 12.53 2.39
C ARG A 481 7.45 11.24 3.16
N ARG A 482 8.69 11.07 3.65
CA ARG A 482 9.07 9.93 4.48
C ARG A 482 8.25 9.86 5.77
N ILE A 483 8.10 10.98 6.47
CA ILE A 483 7.35 11.09 7.74
C ILE A 483 5.87 10.88 7.49
N GLU A 484 5.31 11.61 6.54
CA GLU A 484 3.87 11.61 6.26
C GLU A 484 3.37 10.25 5.78
N LEU A 485 4.14 9.56 4.94
CA LEU A 485 3.75 8.30 4.32
C LEU A 485 4.45 7.06 4.94
N ALA A 486 5.05 7.18 6.12
CA ALA A 486 5.66 6.05 6.82
C ALA A 486 4.64 4.93 7.04
N GLY A 487 5.03 3.68 6.77
CA GLY A 487 4.18 2.50 6.89
C GLY A 487 3.27 2.24 5.69
N GLU A 488 3.12 3.19 4.74
CA GLU A 488 2.20 3.09 3.60
C GLU A 488 2.86 2.53 2.32
N GLY A 489 4.08 2.02 2.41
CA GLY A 489 4.75 1.30 1.31
C GLY A 489 5.42 2.17 0.25
N HIS A 490 5.56 3.47 0.48
CA HIS A 490 6.15 4.37 -0.51
C HIS A 490 7.69 4.39 -0.49
N ARG A 491 8.31 4.20 0.69
CA ARG A 491 9.75 4.41 0.90
C ARG A 491 10.64 3.62 -0.04
N TYR A 492 10.31 2.35 -0.30
CA TYR A 492 11.09 1.49 -1.19
C TYR A 492 11.21 2.05 -2.61
N PHE A 493 10.11 2.57 -3.14
CA PHE A 493 10.09 3.19 -4.47
C PHE A 493 10.79 4.55 -4.47
N ASP A 494 10.64 5.33 -3.41
CA ASP A 494 11.22 6.66 -3.26
C ASP A 494 12.76 6.61 -3.19
N ILE A 495 13.35 5.74 -2.37
CA ILE A 495 14.83 5.64 -2.27
C ILE A 495 15.47 5.19 -3.58
N ARG A 496 14.78 4.39 -4.38
CA ARG A 496 15.24 3.91 -5.69
C ARG A 496 15.18 5.03 -6.73
N ARG A 497 14.04 5.70 -6.88
CA ARG A 497 13.88 6.80 -7.86
C ARG A 497 14.72 8.04 -7.53
N TRP A 498 15.00 8.29 -6.27
CA TRP A 498 15.91 9.35 -5.82
C TRP A 498 17.38 8.95 -5.91
N GLY A 499 17.69 7.68 -6.11
CA GLY A 499 19.06 7.16 -6.20
C GLY A 499 19.81 7.15 -4.87
N ILE A 500 19.10 7.20 -3.74
CA ILE A 500 19.72 7.27 -2.39
C ILE A 500 19.82 5.91 -1.70
N ALA A 501 19.29 4.85 -2.30
CA ALA A 501 19.27 3.53 -1.69
C ALA A 501 20.66 3.05 -1.20
N PRO A 502 21.78 3.23 -1.95
CA PRO A 502 23.12 2.85 -1.45
C PRO A 502 23.53 3.60 -0.18
N ALA A 503 23.03 4.81 0.02
CA ALA A 503 23.36 5.64 1.18
C ALA A 503 22.55 5.27 2.42
N VAL A 504 21.27 4.84 2.26
CA VAL A 504 20.33 4.63 3.36
C VAL A 504 20.18 3.17 3.77
N MET A 505 20.44 2.21 2.86
CA MET A 505 20.37 0.77 3.16
C MET A 505 21.64 0.33 3.90
N LYS A 506 21.65 0.55 5.21
CA LYS A 506 22.77 0.22 6.11
C LYS A 506 22.37 -0.90 7.08
N ASP A 507 23.38 -1.57 7.65
CA ASP A 507 23.17 -2.55 8.72
C ASP A 507 22.26 -1.99 9.79
N LEU A 508 21.31 -2.79 10.23
CA LEU A 508 20.33 -2.43 11.24
C LEU A 508 20.77 -2.95 12.61
N VAL A 509 20.71 -2.07 13.58
CA VAL A 509 20.89 -2.38 15.00
C VAL A 509 19.65 -1.97 15.80
N ASP A 510 19.48 -2.59 16.97
CA ASP A 510 18.44 -2.22 17.95
C ASP A 510 18.90 -1.07 18.87
N ILE A 511 18.04 -0.66 19.80
CA ILE A 511 18.30 0.37 20.80
C ILE A 511 19.57 0.04 21.63
N LYS A 512 19.88 -1.25 21.86
CA LYS A 512 21.05 -1.73 22.60
C LYS A 512 22.32 -1.84 21.77
N ASN A 513 22.28 -1.44 20.49
CA ASN A 513 23.35 -1.63 19.53
C ASN A 513 23.63 -3.12 19.18
N SER A 514 22.66 -4.00 19.38
CA SER A 514 22.75 -5.39 18.95
C SER A 514 22.41 -5.49 17.45
N SER A 515 23.12 -6.34 16.72
CA SER A 515 22.84 -6.55 15.29
C SER A 515 21.47 -7.17 15.08
N VAL A 516 20.61 -6.50 14.29
CA VAL A 516 19.29 -6.98 13.89
C VAL A 516 19.34 -7.60 12.51
N GLN A 517 19.92 -6.89 11.54
CA GLN A 517 20.02 -7.36 10.16
C GLN A 517 21.25 -6.76 9.47
N LYS A 518 21.98 -7.61 8.76
CA LYS A 518 22.95 -7.17 7.77
C LYS A 518 22.22 -6.77 6.50
N ARG A 519 22.53 -5.59 5.96
CA ARG A 519 21.91 -5.05 4.76
C ARG A 519 22.95 -4.70 3.74
N SER A 520 22.69 -5.08 2.48
CA SER A 520 23.59 -4.78 1.37
C SER A 520 22.78 -4.29 0.19
N TRP A 521 23.10 -3.09 -0.30
CA TRP A 521 22.51 -2.60 -1.54
C TRP A 521 23.37 -2.97 -2.73
N ASN A 522 22.73 -3.59 -3.72
CA ASN A 522 23.33 -3.89 -5.02
C ASN A 522 22.49 -3.24 -6.12
N ALA A 523 23.13 -2.78 -7.20
CA ALA A 523 22.45 -2.15 -8.34
C ALA A 523 21.38 -3.04 -9.00
N LYS A 524 21.49 -4.38 -8.91
CA LYS A 524 20.48 -5.31 -9.38
C LYS A 524 19.12 -5.10 -8.68
N LEU A 525 19.09 -4.58 -7.44
CA LEU A 525 17.87 -4.33 -6.67
C LEU A 525 17.05 -3.13 -7.19
N ILE A 526 17.55 -2.38 -8.16
CA ILE A 526 16.77 -1.32 -8.83
C ILE A 526 15.59 -1.91 -9.59
N LYS A 527 15.77 -3.08 -10.22
CA LYS A 527 14.71 -3.86 -10.86
C LYS A 527 14.84 -5.31 -10.42
N LEU A 528 13.80 -5.80 -9.79
CA LEU A 528 13.76 -7.18 -9.29
C LEU A 528 13.63 -8.17 -10.45
N PRO A 529 14.02 -9.43 -10.29
CA PRO A 529 14.06 -10.38 -11.39
C PRO A 529 12.66 -10.82 -11.84
N VAL A 530 12.57 -11.26 -13.09
CA VAL A 530 11.50 -12.16 -13.52
C VAL A 530 11.74 -13.52 -12.84
N PRO A 531 10.74 -14.11 -12.17
CA PRO A 531 10.92 -15.39 -11.47
C PRO A 531 11.33 -16.51 -12.43
N GLN A 532 12.25 -17.40 -12.02
CA GLN A 532 12.69 -18.53 -12.83
C GLN A 532 11.51 -19.39 -13.30
N ALA A 533 10.54 -19.64 -12.41
CA ALA A 533 9.34 -20.41 -12.75
C ALA A 533 8.50 -19.81 -13.90
N ALA A 534 8.58 -18.48 -14.09
CA ALA A 534 7.95 -17.81 -15.23
C ALA A 534 8.80 -17.97 -16.51
N VAL A 535 10.12 -17.86 -16.40
CA VAL A 535 11.06 -18.06 -17.51
C VAL A 535 11.00 -19.48 -18.04
N ASP A 536 10.87 -20.48 -17.16
CA ASP A 536 10.74 -21.90 -17.53
C ASP A 536 9.46 -22.17 -18.32
N LYS A 537 8.40 -21.38 -18.08
CA LYS A 537 7.11 -21.46 -18.80
C LYS A 537 7.11 -20.64 -20.10
N ASN A 538 7.95 -19.62 -20.20
CA ASN A 538 8.04 -18.71 -21.34
C ASN A 538 9.48 -18.25 -21.53
N SER A 539 10.20 -18.92 -22.41
CA SER A 539 11.61 -18.64 -22.71
C SER A 539 11.87 -17.24 -23.30
N LYS A 540 10.83 -16.61 -23.89
CA LYS A 540 10.90 -15.24 -24.43
C LYS A 540 11.02 -14.15 -23.37
N LEU A 541 10.92 -14.51 -22.09
CA LEU A 541 11.18 -13.59 -20.98
C LEU A 541 12.66 -13.31 -20.75
N ASN A 542 13.55 -14.11 -21.34
CA ASN A 542 14.99 -13.85 -21.34
C ASN A 542 15.40 -12.75 -22.34
N PRO A 543 16.48 -12.01 -22.06
CA PRO A 543 17.29 -12.06 -20.86
C PRO A 543 16.55 -11.48 -19.63
N ASN A 544 16.88 -11.96 -18.44
CA ASN A 544 16.38 -11.39 -17.19
C ASN A 544 16.98 -9.99 -16.93
N ASN A 545 16.62 -9.35 -15.82
CA ASN A 545 17.19 -8.05 -15.46
C ASN A 545 18.68 -8.17 -15.12
N PRO A 546 19.49 -7.11 -15.35
CA PRO A 546 20.93 -7.14 -15.09
C PRO A 546 21.27 -7.59 -13.67
N GLY A 547 22.19 -8.55 -13.55
CA GLY A 547 22.62 -9.10 -12.27
C GLY A 547 21.86 -10.37 -11.80
N TYR A 548 20.93 -10.85 -12.63
CA TYR A 548 20.18 -12.09 -12.40
C TYR A 548 20.35 -13.10 -13.53
#